data_b1979c861237e658a5fdadbf74e34ba5
#
_entry.id   b1979c861237e658a5fdadbf74e34ba5
#
_cell.length_a   1.000
_cell.length_b   1.000
_cell.length_c   1.000
_cell.angle_alpha   90.00
_cell.angle_beta   90.00
_cell.angle_gamma   90.00
#
_symmetry.space_group_name_H-M   'P 1'
#
loop_
_entity.id
_entity.type
_entity.pdbx_description
1 polymer ?
#
loop_
_entity_poly.entity_id
_entity_poly.type
_entity_poly.pdbx_seq_one_letter_code
_entity_poly.pdbx_strand_id
1 'polypeptide(L)'
;MSITRRLHIVCPVAPWPLTSGSTIDMFYRIRSLHAEGVGIILHYFSLPEDRHPTELNPYCESIHIYPLVKRGSSHLPKSIRLRLDPALLARLQQDQYPVLLEGLSCCGFIDKLASEQRKIVVRIQQLQHRYLQERAKTTRHPLEWMRSQIERKKLLRFKRQLPSSVIYACVNQGQSDYYKEHLRLATATSLPVFSPYDTVRSREGLGSFCLFQGNLSEKETEKTLVWLLTKVFSRVHIPFVIAGQSPPARIEKLVHLYQHTCLVADPGEAELDDLIQKAQTHVLPSSISSGTSLRLLHAVSMGRHCICNANALRDSPLKEACYSTETAAGIASLITQLQHRPFGEEEILIRKRLLQETFDNQKNTKTLIGYLW
;
A
#
# COMPACT_ATOMS: atom_id res chain seq x y z
N MET A 1 -2.28 31.28 5.18
CA MET A 1 -3.01 30.70 6.33
C MET A 1 -2.07 30.68 7.53
N SER A 2 -2.49 31.13 8.73
CA SER A 2 -1.66 31.00 9.92
C SER A 2 -1.60 29.53 10.33
N ILE A 3 -0.40 28.93 10.40
CA ILE A 3 -0.19 27.56 10.85
C ILE A 3 -0.43 27.52 12.35
N THR A 4 -1.55 26.96 12.76
CA THR A 4 -1.93 26.84 14.18
C THR A 4 -1.58 25.46 14.77
N ARG A 5 -1.36 24.45 13.92
CA ARG A 5 -1.10 23.06 14.30
C ARG A 5 0.18 22.57 13.64
N ARG A 6 1.08 21.97 14.42
CA ARG A 6 2.30 21.35 13.92
C ARG A 6 2.34 19.87 14.22
N LEU A 7 2.88 19.07 13.30
CA LEU A 7 2.91 17.63 13.39
C LEU A 7 4.27 17.08 12.96
N HIS A 8 4.86 16.22 13.78
CA HIS A 8 5.97 15.38 13.35
C HIS A 8 5.45 14.14 12.60
N ILE A 9 5.93 13.92 11.38
CA ILE A 9 5.68 12.70 10.62
C ILE A 9 6.99 11.94 10.48
N VAL A 10 7.05 10.69 10.94
CA VAL A 10 8.23 9.84 10.86
C VAL A 10 7.98 8.71 9.87
N CYS A 11 8.66 8.76 8.73
CA CYS A 11 8.53 7.81 7.63
C CYS A 11 9.70 6.82 7.60
N PRO A 12 9.47 5.54 7.27
CA PRO A 12 10.53 4.54 7.18
C PRO A 12 11.49 4.73 6.01
N VAL A 13 11.06 5.46 5.00
CA VAL A 13 11.78 5.85 3.78
C VAL A 13 11.25 7.22 3.32
N ALA A 14 11.91 7.85 2.38
CA ALA A 14 11.36 9.06 1.73
C ALA A 14 9.97 8.75 1.13
N PRO A 15 8.93 9.59 1.36
CA PRO A 15 7.60 9.40 0.77
C PRO A 15 7.53 9.82 -0.72
N TRP A 16 8.65 9.84 -1.40
CA TRP A 16 8.83 10.10 -2.83
C TRP A 16 10.10 9.36 -3.31
N PRO A 17 10.16 8.84 -4.57
CA PRO A 17 9.13 8.82 -5.60
C PRO A 17 7.95 7.87 -5.29
N LEU A 18 6.84 8.04 -6.04
CA LEU A 18 5.57 7.31 -5.83
C LEU A 18 5.61 5.90 -6.44
N THR A 19 6.65 5.13 -6.14
CA THR A 19 6.90 3.80 -6.73
C THR A 19 6.21 2.64 -6.02
N SER A 20 5.66 2.88 -4.85
CA SER A 20 5.00 1.84 -4.06
C SER A 20 3.71 2.33 -3.42
N GLY A 21 2.80 1.41 -3.09
CA GLY A 21 1.56 1.77 -2.39
C GLY A 21 1.81 2.49 -1.06
N SER A 22 2.91 2.20 -0.37
CA SER A 22 3.24 2.88 0.89
C SER A 22 3.74 4.32 0.67
N THR A 23 4.55 4.57 -0.35
CA THR A 23 5.02 5.92 -0.66
C THR A 23 3.87 6.80 -1.16
N ILE A 24 2.96 6.26 -1.96
CA ILE A 24 1.74 6.93 -2.40
C ILE A 24 0.88 7.32 -1.18
N ASP A 25 0.56 6.37 -0.30
CA ASP A 25 -0.27 6.62 0.91
C ASP A 25 0.37 7.69 1.82
N MET A 26 1.69 7.63 2.05
CA MET A 26 2.42 8.62 2.84
C MET A 26 2.39 10.01 2.20
N PHE A 27 2.68 10.11 0.90
CA PHE A 27 2.73 11.39 0.19
C PHE A 27 1.37 12.08 0.15
N TYR A 28 0.30 11.36 -0.24
CA TYR A 28 -1.04 11.93 -0.33
C TYR A 28 -1.59 12.31 1.05
N ARG A 29 -1.21 11.62 2.12
CA ARG A 29 -1.53 12.02 3.50
C ARG A 29 -0.81 13.31 3.91
N ILE A 30 0.48 13.44 3.62
CA ILE A 30 1.25 14.67 3.84
C ILE A 30 0.59 15.85 3.10
N ARG A 31 0.31 15.65 1.81
CA ARG A 31 -0.35 16.67 0.97
C ARG A 31 -1.72 17.08 1.51
N SER A 32 -2.53 16.11 1.96
CA SER A 32 -3.87 16.37 2.48
C SER A 32 -3.84 17.07 3.85
N LEU A 33 -2.91 16.70 4.73
CA LEU A 33 -2.71 17.40 6.02
C LEU A 33 -2.23 18.85 5.81
N HIS A 34 -1.32 19.06 4.87
CA HIS A 34 -0.85 20.40 4.51
C HIS A 34 -2.02 21.26 3.95
N ALA A 35 -2.89 20.70 3.12
CA ALA A 35 -4.06 21.40 2.58
C ALA A 35 -5.06 21.84 3.68
N GLU A 36 -5.13 21.11 4.81
CA GLU A 36 -5.91 21.47 6.00
C GLU A 36 -5.16 22.43 6.96
N GLY A 37 -4.02 23.00 6.53
CA GLY A 37 -3.27 24.00 7.28
C GLY A 37 -2.39 23.44 8.40
N VAL A 38 -2.03 22.15 8.36
CA VAL A 38 -1.10 21.54 9.31
C VAL A 38 0.34 21.79 8.85
N GLY A 39 1.17 22.39 9.72
CA GLY A 39 2.61 22.52 9.53
C GLY A 39 3.31 21.17 9.77
N ILE A 40 4.00 20.67 8.76
CA ILE A 40 4.59 19.33 8.80
C ILE A 40 6.09 19.40 9.02
N ILE A 41 6.57 18.73 10.07
CA ILE A 41 7.97 18.46 10.33
C ILE A 41 8.22 17.02 9.94
N LEU A 42 8.82 16.83 8.76
CA LEU A 42 9.01 15.50 8.17
C LEU A 42 10.35 14.89 8.60
N HIS A 43 10.31 13.62 9.01
CA HIS A 43 11.48 12.81 9.32
C HIS A 43 11.44 11.54 8.47
N TYR A 44 12.54 11.20 7.81
CA TYR A 44 12.65 9.92 7.12
C TYR A 44 14.06 9.35 7.13
N PHE A 45 14.14 8.05 6.85
CA PHE A 45 15.41 7.32 6.78
C PHE A 45 15.79 7.07 5.32
N SER A 46 17.09 7.23 5.02
CA SER A 46 17.63 7.11 3.68
C SER A 46 19.04 6.49 3.71
N LEU A 47 19.47 5.96 2.58
CA LEU A 47 20.87 5.58 2.39
C LEU A 47 21.68 6.84 2.00
N PRO A 48 22.98 6.88 2.28
CA PRO A 48 23.81 8.05 1.96
C PRO A 48 23.85 8.41 0.47
N GLU A 49 23.68 7.42 -0.40
CA GLU A 49 23.65 7.54 -1.85
C GLU A 49 22.31 7.98 -2.44
N ASP A 50 21.23 7.98 -1.65
CA ASP A 50 19.90 8.34 -2.14
C ASP A 50 19.81 9.86 -2.38
N ARG A 51 19.18 10.25 -3.49
CA ARG A 51 18.82 11.64 -3.74
C ARG A 51 17.64 12.05 -2.84
N HIS A 52 17.74 13.25 -2.29
CA HIS A 52 16.65 13.81 -1.48
C HIS A 52 15.60 14.45 -2.40
N PRO A 53 14.34 13.99 -2.33
CA PRO A 53 13.30 14.52 -3.19
C PRO A 53 12.92 15.96 -2.81
N THR A 54 13.00 16.87 -3.77
CA THR A 54 12.60 18.28 -3.61
C THR A 54 11.08 18.45 -3.68
N GLU A 55 10.37 17.47 -4.21
CA GLU A 55 8.91 17.43 -4.36
C GLU A 55 8.15 17.45 -3.03
N LEU A 56 8.85 17.19 -1.93
CA LEU A 56 8.30 17.25 -0.57
C LEU A 56 8.36 18.66 0.04
N ASN A 57 9.26 19.51 -0.45
CA ASN A 57 9.51 20.85 0.11
C ASN A 57 8.25 21.74 0.16
N PRO A 58 7.35 21.75 -0.84
CA PRO A 58 6.15 22.58 -0.80
C PRO A 58 5.16 22.23 0.33
N TYR A 59 5.27 21.02 0.89
CA TYR A 59 4.30 20.48 1.86
C TYR A 59 4.84 20.43 3.29
N CYS A 60 6.14 20.73 3.50
CA CYS A 60 6.80 20.55 4.79
C CYS A 60 7.47 21.86 5.27
N GLU A 61 7.30 22.21 6.55
CA GLU A 61 8.04 23.33 7.18
C GLU A 61 9.54 23.01 7.32
N SER A 62 9.85 21.76 7.61
CA SER A 62 11.22 21.25 7.67
C SER A 62 11.28 19.76 7.37
N ILE A 63 12.44 19.32 6.85
CA ILE A 63 12.71 17.93 6.50
C ILE A 63 14.02 17.51 7.17
N HIS A 64 13.97 16.41 7.92
CA HIS A 64 15.11 15.83 8.63
C HIS A 64 15.34 14.40 8.16
N ILE A 65 16.59 14.11 7.78
CA ILE A 65 16.98 12.86 7.15
C ILE A 65 17.95 12.13 8.07
N TYR A 66 17.71 10.85 8.25
CA TYR A 66 18.50 10.01 9.15
C TYR A 66 19.08 8.82 8.42
N PRO A 67 20.34 8.43 8.73
CA PRO A 67 20.93 7.22 8.16
C PRO A 67 20.29 5.96 8.77
N LEU A 68 20.33 4.86 8.03
CA LEU A 68 19.99 3.55 8.58
C LEU A 68 21.10 3.06 9.52
N VAL A 69 20.78 2.80 10.79
CA VAL A 69 21.72 2.36 11.81
C VAL A 69 22.09 0.90 11.62
N LYS A 70 23.33 0.59 11.31
CA LYS A 70 23.80 -0.80 11.10
C LYS A 70 23.96 -1.61 12.38
N ARG A 71 24.16 -0.96 13.54
CA ARG A 71 24.37 -1.56 14.87
C ARG A 71 23.17 -1.29 15.77
N GLY A 72 22.86 -2.20 16.70
CA GLY A 72 21.77 -2.02 17.66
C GLY A 72 21.30 -3.33 18.29
N SER A 73 20.35 -3.27 19.21
CA SER A 73 19.82 -4.42 19.96
C SER A 73 19.35 -5.56 19.05
N SER A 74 19.86 -6.77 19.30
CA SER A 74 19.46 -7.98 18.55
C SER A 74 18.03 -8.46 18.88
N HIS A 75 17.42 -7.91 19.94
CA HIS A 75 16.07 -8.32 20.40
C HIS A 75 14.96 -7.70 19.56
N LEU A 76 15.19 -6.54 18.95
CA LEU A 76 14.22 -5.87 18.11
C LEU A 76 14.20 -6.45 16.69
N PRO A 77 13.06 -6.38 15.99
CA PRO A 77 12.97 -6.65 14.56
C PRO A 77 13.98 -5.79 13.77
N LYS A 78 14.56 -6.36 12.72
CA LYS A 78 15.55 -5.65 11.88
C LYS A 78 15.01 -4.33 11.35
N SER A 79 13.74 -4.29 10.92
CA SER A 79 13.08 -3.10 10.37
C SER A 79 13.03 -1.95 11.38
N ILE A 80 12.83 -2.23 12.66
CA ILE A 80 12.81 -1.24 13.75
C ILE A 80 14.25 -0.85 14.13
N ARG A 81 15.10 -1.85 14.34
CA ARG A 81 16.49 -1.65 14.77
C ARG A 81 17.27 -0.73 13.83
N LEU A 82 17.07 -0.85 12.52
CA LEU A 82 17.73 0.00 11.53
C LEU A 82 17.33 1.47 11.63
N ARG A 83 16.26 1.80 12.38
CA ARG A 83 15.70 3.17 12.51
C ARG A 83 15.76 3.72 13.92
N LEU A 84 16.65 3.18 14.74
CA LEU A 84 16.91 3.67 16.11
C LEU A 84 18.03 4.72 16.10
N ASP A 85 17.77 5.88 15.51
CA ASP A 85 18.73 6.99 15.52
C ASP A 85 18.46 7.90 16.72
N PRO A 86 19.44 8.10 17.65
CA PRO A 86 19.28 8.99 18.79
C PRO A 86 18.97 10.44 18.42
N ALA A 87 19.45 10.91 17.27
CA ALA A 87 19.19 12.26 16.79
C ALA A 87 17.70 12.48 16.47
N LEU A 88 17.00 11.45 15.96
CA LEU A 88 15.55 11.50 15.78
C LEU A 88 14.85 11.69 17.14
N LEU A 89 15.21 10.90 18.16
CA LEU A 89 14.60 11.02 19.48
C LEU A 89 14.85 12.40 20.07
N ALA A 90 16.11 12.88 20.05
CA ALA A 90 16.47 14.20 20.55
C ALA A 90 15.69 15.32 19.84
N ARG A 91 15.45 15.20 18.54
CA ARG A 91 14.66 16.17 17.78
C ARG A 91 13.18 16.12 18.19
N LEU A 92 12.60 14.92 18.30
CA LEU A 92 11.22 14.77 18.73
C LEU A 92 10.96 15.29 20.15
N GLN A 93 11.97 15.29 21.03
CA GLN A 93 11.86 15.78 22.41
C GLN A 93 12.07 17.30 22.58
N GLN A 94 12.34 18.04 21.49
CA GLN A 94 12.50 19.51 21.55
C GLN A 94 11.17 20.26 21.76
N ASP A 95 10.04 19.60 21.52
CA ASP A 95 8.70 20.14 21.65
C ASP A 95 7.69 19.06 22.07
N GLN A 96 6.40 19.43 22.12
CA GLN A 96 5.28 18.55 22.48
C GLN A 96 4.28 18.37 21.30
N TYR A 97 4.69 18.66 20.06
CA TYR A 97 3.80 18.46 18.92
C TYR A 97 3.43 16.99 18.74
N PRO A 98 2.21 16.67 18.30
CA PRO A 98 1.81 15.30 18.00
C PRO A 98 2.79 14.59 17.06
N VAL A 99 2.80 13.24 17.11
CA VAL A 99 3.67 12.43 16.27
C VAL A 99 2.86 11.41 15.49
N LEU A 100 3.01 11.38 14.18
CA LEU A 100 2.54 10.33 13.30
C LEU A 100 3.70 9.41 12.90
N LEU A 101 3.65 8.15 13.32
CA LEU A 101 4.64 7.12 13.00
C LEU A 101 4.15 6.27 11.84
N GLU A 102 4.83 6.31 10.70
CA GLU A 102 4.49 5.56 9.50
C GLU A 102 5.00 4.12 9.57
N GLY A 103 4.18 3.27 10.15
CA GLY A 103 4.45 1.85 10.32
C GLY A 103 5.22 1.50 11.60
N LEU A 104 5.16 0.22 11.96
CA LEU A 104 5.84 -0.30 13.15
C LEU A 104 7.36 -0.13 13.09
N SER A 105 7.94 0.00 11.90
CA SER A 105 9.38 0.21 11.73
C SER A 105 9.87 1.55 12.30
N CYS A 106 8.98 2.52 12.48
CA CYS A 106 9.25 3.82 13.08
C CYS A 106 8.98 3.87 14.59
N CYS A 107 8.48 2.77 15.19
CA CYS A 107 8.06 2.72 16.59
C CYS A 107 9.18 2.41 17.60
N GLY A 108 10.44 2.53 17.23
CA GLY A 108 11.55 2.14 18.09
C GLY A 108 11.67 2.94 19.41
N PHE A 109 11.16 4.17 19.44
CA PHE A 109 11.12 5.04 20.60
C PHE A 109 9.71 5.26 21.17
N ILE A 110 8.73 4.44 20.76
CA ILE A 110 7.32 4.65 21.07
C ILE A 110 7.04 4.70 22.58
N ASP A 111 7.69 3.84 23.38
CA ASP A 111 7.50 3.80 24.83
C ASP A 111 7.98 5.10 25.51
N LYS A 112 9.12 5.66 25.07
CA LYS A 112 9.64 6.94 25.56
C LYS A 112 8.71 8.08 25.23
N LEU A 113 8.23 8.16 23.99
CA LEU A 113 7.31 9.22 23.54
C LEU A 113 5.94 9.11 24.23
N ALA A 114 5.44 7.88 24.45
CA ALA A 114 4.17 7.64 25.12
C ALA A 114 4.20 7.98 26.63
N SER A 115 5.36 7.81 27.29
CA SER A 115 5.53 8.19 28.71
C SER A 115 5.46 9.70 28.94
N GLU A 116 5.68 10.51 27.90
CA GLU A 116 5.61 11.98 27.93
C GLU A 116 4.16 12.52 27.77
N GLN A 117 3.13 11.67 27.81
CA GLN A 117 1.71 11.98 27.57
C GLN A 117 1.43 12.63 26.20
N ARG A 118 2.32 12.43 25.25
CA ARG A 118 2.28 12.99 23.92
C ARG A 118 1.22 12.27 23.06
N LYS A 119 0.51 13.02 22.22
CA LYS A 119 -0.41 12.43 21.24
C LYS A 119 0.38 11.72 20.14
N ILE A 120 0.17 10.43 20.00
CA ILE A 120 0.86 9.58 19.02
C ILE A 120 -0.17 8.79 18.23
N VAL A 121 -0.02 8.83 16.92
CA VAL A 121 -0.74 7.94 16.00
C VAL A 121 0.27 7.06 15.27
N VAL A 122 0.04 5.75 15.27
CA VAL A 122 0.83 4.79 14.48
C VAL A 122 0.01 4.34 13.28
N ARG A 123 0.48 4.61 12.08
CA ARG A 123 -0.13 4.13 10.85
C ARG A 123 0.22 2.67 10.60
N ILE A 124 -0.76 1.80 10.47
CA ILE A 124 -0.57 0.38 10.16
C ILE A 124 -1.03 0.10 8.74
N GLN A 125 -0.07 0.00 7.82
CA GLN A 125 -0.36 -0.25 6.41
C GLN A 125 -0.61 -1.73 6.08
N GLN A 126 0.05 -2.65 6.80
CA GLN A 126 -0.11 -4.09 6.60
C GLN A 126 0.22 -4.90 7.86
N LEU A 127 -0.32 -6.09 7.94
CA LEU A 127 0.03 -7.06 8.99
C LEU A 127 1.36 -7.74 8.65
N GLN A 128 2.47 -7.04 8.88
CA GLN A 128 3.83 -7.51 8.53
C GLN A 128 4.14 -8.94 8.96
N HIS A 129 3.60 -9.43 10.09
CA HIS A 129 3.81 -10.80 10.55
C HIS A 129 3.12 -11.83 9.64
N ARG A 130 1.95 -11.50 9.06
CA ARG A 130 1.28 -12.33 8.04
C ARG A 130 2.09 -12.33 6.74
N TYR A 131 2.56 -11.16 6.32
CA TYR A 131 3.45 -11.06 5.17
C TYR A 131 4.72 -11.92 5.32
N LEU A 132 5.39 -11.86 6.47
CA LEU A 132 6.55 -12.69 6.75
C LEU A 132 6.21 -14.20 6.78
N GLN A 133 5.02 -14.56 7.26
CA GLN A 133 4.54 -15.94 7.27
C GLN A 133 4.28 -16.45 5.84
N GLU A 134 3.59 -15.69 5.00
CA GLU A 134 3.34 -16.07 3.61
C GLU A 134 4.64 -16.15 2.81
N ARG A 135 5.54 -15.18 2.98
CA ARG A 135 6.87 -15.22 2.38
C ARG A 135 7.67 -16.46 2.80
N ALA A 136 7.59 -16.85 4.06
CA ALA A 136 8.26 -18.07 4.55
C ALA A 136 7.71 -19.35 3.90
N LYS A 137 6.41 -19.41 3.57
CA LYS A 137 5.80 -20.56 2.86
C LYS A 137 6.30 -20.69 1.41
N THR A 138 6.67 -19.57 0.80
CA THR A 138 7.05 -19.52 -0.62
C THR A 138 8.57 -19.64 -0.83
N THR A 139 9.39 -19.47 0.22
CA THR A 139 10.85 -19.57 0.10
C THR A 139 11.31 -21.04 0.14
N ARG A 140 12.19 -21.40 -0.79
CA ARG A 140 12.82 -22.75 -0.85
C ARG A 140 14.14 -22.82 -0.11
N HIS A 141 14.70 -21.67 0.30
CA HIS A 141 16.02 -21.61 0.95
C HIS A 141 15.88 -21.73 2.47
N PRO A 142 16.46 -22.75 3.13
CA PRO A 142 16.31 -23.02 4.56
C PRO A 142 16.73 -21.84 5.46
N LEU A 143 17.85 -21.18 5.13
CA LEU A 143 18.37 -20.04 5.89
C LEU A 143 17.45 -18.82 5.81
N GLU A 144 16.86 -18.54 4.64
CA GLU A 144 15.88 -17.45 4.49
C GLU A 144 14.60 -17.75 5.25
N TRP A 145 14.13 -18.99 5.22
CA TRP A 145 13.00 -19.45 6.02
C TRP A 145 13.26 -19.23 7.51
N MET A 146 14.41 -19.70 8.03
CA MET A 146 14.78 -19.54 9.42
C MET A 146 14.85 -18.05 9.84
N ARG A 147 15.51 -17.22 9.02
CA ARG A 147 15.58 -15.75 9.25
C ARG A 147 14.20 -15.13 9.30
N SER A 148 13.29 -15.49 8.41
CA SER A 148 11.92 -15.00 8.40
C SER A 148 11.14 -15.40 9.66
N GLN A 149 11.32 -16.63 10.17
CA GLN A 149 10.70 -17.09 11.41
C GLN A 149 11.24 -16.33 12.64
N ILE A 150 12.54 -16.08 12.71
CA ILE A 150 13.16 -15.30 13.79
C ILE A 150 12.61 -13.87 13.79
N GLU A 151 12.60 -13.20 12.63
CA GLU A 151 12.07 -11.84 12.51
C GLU A 151 10.58 -11.76 12.83
N ARG A 152 9.79 -12.77 12.42
CA ARG A 152 8.38 -12.88 12.78
C ARG A 152 8.18 -12.99 14.30
N LYS A 153 8.96 -13.85 15.00
CA LYS A 153 8.89 -14.00 16.46
C LYS A 153 9.25 -12.68 17.17
N LYS A 154 10.31 -11.98 16.73
CA LYS A 154 10.69 -10.68 17.28
C LYS A 154 9.58 -9.65 17.08
N LEU A 155 8.98 -9.59 15.89
CA LEU A 155 7.90 -8.68 15.57
C LEU A 155 6.65 -8.94 16.43
N LEU A 156 6.27 -10.21 16.64
CA LEU A 156 5.14 -10.57 17.48
C LEU A 156 5.39 -10.22 18.97
N ARG A 157 6.65 -10.40 19.44
CA ARG A 157 7.03 -9.97 20.80
C ARG A 157 6.93 -8.44 20.91
N PHE A 158 7.48 -7.69 19.99
CA PHE A 158 7.41 -6.24 19.97
C PHE A 158 5.96 -5.73 19.97
N LYS A 159 5.09 -6.32 19.13
CA LYS A 159 3.67 -5.95 19.08
C LYS A 159 2.92 -6.13 20.41
N ARG A 160 3.31 -7.11 21.24
CA ARG A 160 2.69 -7.33 22.55
C ARG A 160 3.08 -6.28 23.59
N GLN A 161 4.13 -5.51 23.32
CA GLN A 161 4.65 -4.46 24.19
C GLN A 161 4.21 -3.05 23.72
N LEU A 162 3.37 -2.96 22.70
CA LEU A 162 2.90 -1.67 22.18
C LEU A 162 2.02 -0.96 23.22
N PRO A 163 2.23 0.37 23.47
CA PRO A 163 1.47 1.12 24.47
C PRO A 163 -0.02 1.22 24.10
N SER A 164 -0.89 0.99 25.08
CA SER A 164 -2.36 1.11 24.90
C SER A 164 -2.85 2.58 24.82
N SER A 165 -2.03 3.55 25.24
CA SER A 165 -2.34 4.98 25.15
C SER A 165 -2.20 5.58 23.74
N VAL A 166 -1.62 4.83 22.80
CA VAL A 166 -1.35 5.25 21.42
C VAL A 166 -2.49 4.81 20.49
N ILE A 167 -2.82 5.63 19.51
CA ILE A 167 -3.82 5.29 18.49
C ILE A 167 -3.16 4.53 17.34
N TYR A 168 -3.72 3.36 16.98
CA TYR A 168 -3.25 2.52 15.88
C TYR A 168 -4.21 2.63 14.69
N ALA A 169 -3.88 3.52 13.74
CA ALA A 169 -4.68 3.77 12.55
C ALA A 169 -4.39 2.74 11.44
N CYS A 170 -5.21 1.71 11.35
CA CYS A 170 -5.10 0.61 10.39
C CYS A 170 -5.73 0.96 9.05
N VAL A 171 -5.22 0.42 7.94
CA VAL A 171 -5.75 0.73 6.59
C VAL A 171 -7.14 0.14 6.31
N ASN A 172 -7.58 -0.84 7.08
CA ASN A 172 -8.92 -1.42 6.98
C ASN A 172 -9.41 -1.98 8.32
N GLN A 173 -10.70 -2.28 8.37
CA GLN A 173 -11.37 -2.76 9.58
C GLN A 173 -10.81 -4.09 10.08
N GLY A 174 -10.56 -5.07 9.19
CA GLY A 174 -10.03 -6.37 9.58
C GLY A 174 -8.65 -6.30 10.27
N GLN A 175 -7.81 -5.32 9.89
CA GLN A 175 -6.57 -5.06 10.61
C GLN A 175 -6.82 -4.42 11.98
N SER A 176 -7.75 -3.47 12.07
CA SER A 176 -8.15 -2.85 13.34
C SER A 176 -8.65 -3.91 14.32
N ASP A 177 -9.55 -4.77 13.86
CA ASP A 177 -10.12 -5.85 14.70
C ASP A 177 -9.02 -6.82 15.16
N TYR A 178 -8.07 -7.18 14.29
CA TYR A 178 -6.91 -7.97 14.70
C TYR A 178 -6.11 -7.31 15.85
N TYR A 179 -5.87 -5.99 15.79
CA TYR A 179 -5.15 -5.27 16.83
C TYR A 179 -5.96 -5.21 18.15
N LYS A 180 -7.28 -5.03 18.08
CA LYS A 180 -8.18 -5.04 19.23
C LYS A 180 -8.23 -6.41 19.90
N GLU A 181 -8.52 -7.45 19.13
CA GLU A 181 -8.80 -8.79 19.64
C GLU A 181 -7.54 -9.53 20.07
N HIS A 182 -6.48 -9.49 19.24
CA HIS A 182 -5.29 -10.32 19.48
C HIS A 182 -4.18 -9.60 20.24
N LEU A 183 -4.14 -8.27 20.17
CA LEU A 183 -3.14 -7.46 20.89
C LEU A 183 -3.74 -6.64 22.04
N ARG A 184 -5.06 -6.68 22.23
CA ARG A 184 -5.80 -5.94 23.28
C ARG A 184 -5.59 -4.43 23.21
N LEU A 185 -5.39 -3.89 22.02
CA LEU A 185 -5.21 -2.46 21.76
C LEU A 185 -6.56 -1.83 21.38
N ALA A 186 -7.36 -1.44 22.38
CA ALA A 186 -8.69 -0.87 22.18
C ALA A 186 -8.69 0.41 21.32
N THR A 187 -7.57 1.13 21.30
CA THR A 187 -7.35 2.34 20.52
C THR A 187 -7.08 2.10 19.01
N ALA A 188 -7.05 0.82 18.57
CA ALA A 188 -6.94 0.52 17.16
C ALA A 188 -8.22 0.94 16.42
N THR A 189 -8.06 1.58 15.28
CA THR A 189 -9.17 2.11 14.46
C THR A 189 -8.86 1.95 12.98
N SER A 190 -9.89 1.99 12.14
CA SER A 190 -9.72 1.99 10.69
C SER A 190 -9.54 3.43 10.18
N LEU A 191 -8.51 3.63 9.39
CA LEU A 191 -8.28 4.84 8.60
C LEU A 191 -7.84 4.39 7.21
N PRO A 192 -8.64 4.54 6.17
CA PRO A 192 -8.31 4.08 4.82
C PRO A 192 -7.06 4.73 4.23
N VAL A 193 -6.56 4.20 3.11
CA VAL A 193 -5.39 4.72 2.41
C VAL A 193 -5.69 6.08 1.78
N PHE A 194 -4.67 6.93 1.70
CA PHE A 194 -4.68 8.18 0.96
C PHE A 194 -4.11 7.95 -0.43
N SER A 195 -4.76 8.48 -1.45
CA SER A 195 -4.35 8.24 -2.83
C SER A 195 -4.91 9.30 -3.79
N PRO A 196 -4.40 9.38 -5.05
CA PRO A 196 -5.01 10.21 -6.09
C PRO A 196 -6.30 9.61 -6.68
N TYR A 197 -6.72 8.43 -6.20
CA TYR A 197 -7.81 7.61 -6.77
C TYR A 197 -9.08 7.72 -5.93
N ASP A 198 -9.43 8.91 -5.48
CA ASP A 198 -10.59 9.20 -4.62
C ASP A 198 -11.87 9.53 -5.40
N THR A 199 -11.78 9.63 -6.72
CA THR A 199 -12.90 9.92 -7.62
C THR A 199 -13.00 8.90 -8.75
N VAL A 200 -14.24 8.68 -9.27
CA VAL A 200 -14.45 7.79 -10.40
C VAL A 200 -14.23 8.52 -11.71
N ARG A 201 -13.31 7.99 -12.53
CA ARG A 201 -12.98 8.45 -13.89
C ARG A 201 -13.20 7.37 -14.95
N SER A 202 -13.85 6.26 -14.55
CA SER A 202 -14.22 5.16 -15.46
C SER A 202 -15.16 5.64 -16.55
N ARG A 203 -14.97 5.11 -17.77
CA ARG A 203 -15.83 5.41 -18.94
C ARG A 203 -16.77 4.25 -19.20
N GLU A 204 -18.01 4.58 -19.56
CA GLU A 204 -19.00 3.60 -20.02
C GLU A 204 -18.57 2.93 -21.33
N GLY A 205 -19.28 1.86 -21.69
CA GLY A 205 -19.08 1.13 -22.93
C GLY A 205 -18.06 0.01 -22.85
N LEU A 206 -17.52 -0.38 -24.00
CA LEU A 206 -16.57 -1.46 -24.13
C LEU A 206 -15.13 -0.95 -24.17
N GLY A 207 -14.22 -1.75 -23.62
CA GLY A 207 -12.78 -1.62 -23.77
C GLY A 207 -12.20 -2.62 -24.77
N SER A 208 -10.88 -2.61 -24.97
CA SER A 208 -10.25 -3.31 -26.07
C SER A 208 -9.45 -4.57 -25.64
N PHE A 209 -9.01 -4.67 -24.39
CA PHE A 209 -8.09 -5.72 -23.94
C PHE A 209 -8.22 -6.02 -22.45
N CYS A 210 -7.61 -7.11 -22.01
CA CYS A 210 -7.37 -7.39 -20.61
C CYS A 210 -6.06 -6.72 -20.16
N LEU A 211 -6.04 -6.13 -18.95
CA LEU A 211 -4.86 -5.47 -18.39
C LEU A 211 -4.45 -6.10 -17.05
N PHE A 212 -3.16 -6.37 -16.91
CA PHE A 212 -2.50 -6.53 -15.63
C PHE A 212 -1.53 -5.37 -15.42
N GLN A 213 -1.56 -4.75 -14.24
CA GLN A 213 -0.63 -3.66 -13.92
C GLN A 213 0.04 -3.87 -12.56
N GLY A 214 1.27 -3.36 -12.40
CA GLY A 214 1.96 -3.39 -11.11
C GLY A 214 3.47 -3.30 -11.20
N ASN A 215 4.14 -3.41 -10.06
CA ASN A 215 5.61 -3.52 -10.00
C ASN A 215 6.01 -4.96 -10.39
N LEU A 216 6.59 -5.13 -11.58
CA LEU A 216 6.92 -6.43 -12.15
C LEU A 216 8.20 -7.03 -11.54
N SER A 217 9.03 -6.23 -10.86
CA SER A 217 10.23 -6.70 -10.18
C SER A 217 9.92 -7.48 -8.88
N GLU A 218 8.70 -7.35 -8.35
CA GLU A 218 8.30 -8.06 -7.16
C GLU A 218 8.09 -9.55 -7.44
N LYS A 219 8.78 -10.42 -6.69
CA LYS A 219 8.72 -11.88 -6.88
C LYS A 219 7.30 -12.45 -6.86
N GLU A 220 6.40 -11.87 -6.08
CA GLU A 220 5.01 -12.32 -6.00
C GLU A 220 4.19 -11.88 -7.23
N THR A 221 4.47 -10.69 -7.76
CA THR A 221 3.90 -10.20 -9.01
C THR A 221 4.38 -11.07 -10.18
N GLU A 222 5.69 -11.38 -10.24
CA GLU A 222 6.25 -12.29 -11.25
C GLU A 222 5.58 -13.66 -11.23
N LYS A 223 5.42 -14.29 -10.05
CA LYS A 223 4.75 -15.59 -9.92
C LYS A 223 3.29 -15.54 -10.40
N THR A 224 2.58 -14.47 -10.04
CA THR A 224 1.20 -14.27 -10.46
C THR A 224 1.09 -14.15 -11.98
N LEU A 225 1.98 -13.37 -12.60
CA LEU A 225 2.02 -13.21 -14.07
C LEU A 225 2.39 -14.51 -14.79
N VAL A 226 3.40 -15.24 -14.31
CA VAL A 226 3.74 -16.57 -14.88
C VAL A 226 2.53 -17.49 -14.82
N TRP A 227 1.79 -17.50 -13.72
CA TRP A 227 0.59 -18.30 -13.58
C TRP A 227 -0.53 -17.84 -14.52
N LEU A 228 -0.79 -16.53 -14.65
CA LEU A 228 -1.77 -15.99 -15.59
C LEU A 228 -1.43 -16.35 -17.04
N LEU A 229 -0.21 -16.11 -17.48
CA LEU A 229 0.25 -16.42 -18.83
C LEU A 229 0.12 -17.91 -19.14
N THR A 230 0.58 -18.79 -18.22
CA THR A 230 0.64 -20.24 -18.48
C THR A 230 -0.67 -21.00 -18.23
N LYS A 231 -1.59 -20.46 -17.42
CA LYS A 231 -2.83 -21.19 -17.02
C LYS A 231 -4.11 -20.53 -17.49
N VAL A 232 -4.10 -19.21 -17.74
CA VAL A 232 -5.28 -18.47 -18.20
C VAL A 232 -5.11 -18.09 -19.67
N PHE A 233 -4.14 -17.25 -20.00
CA PHE A 233 -3.94 -16.70 -21.34
C PHE A 233 -3.32 -17.70 -22.34
N SER A 234 -2.89 -18.87 -21.90
CA SER A 234 -2.64 -20.02 -22.78
C SER A 234 -3.92 -20.63 -23.37
N ARG A 235 -5.10 -20.29 -22.82
CA ARG A 235 -6.42 -20.85 -23.23
C ARG A 235 -7.38 -19.79 -23.76
N VAL A 236 -7.17 -18.52 -23.37
CA VAL A 236 -7.99 -17.38 -23.78
C VAL A 236 -7.17 -16.51 -24.72
N HIS A 237 -7.65 -16.33 -25.96
CA HIS A 237 -6.95 -15.58 -27.01
C HIS A 237 -7.46 -14.13 -27.15
N ILE A 238 -7.87 -13.54 -26.03
CA ILE A 238 -8.23 -12.11 -25.95
C ILE A 238 -6.95 -11.30 -25.73
N PRO A 239 -6.79 -10.11 -26.35
CA PRO A 239 -5.61 -9.29 -26.16
C PRO A 239 -5.32 -9.03 -24.67
N PHE A 240 -4.09 -9.30 -24.26
CA PHE A 240 -3.64 -9.15 -22.87
C PHE A 240 -2.42 -8.25 -22.79
N VAL A 241 -2.58 -7.11 -22.13
CA VAL A 241 -1.51 -6.13 -21.88
C VAL A 241 -1.01 -6.30 -20.45
N ILE A 242 0.29 -6.35 -20.30
CA ILE A 242 0.99 -6.34 -19.02
C ILE A 242 1.75 -5.02 -18.95
N ALA A 243 1.42 -4.17 -17.97
CA ALA A 243 2.04 -2.87 -17.79
C ALA A 243 2.70 -2.75 -16.42
N GLY A 244 3.95 -2.29 -16.37
CA GLY A 244 4.58 -2.06 -15.07
C GLY A 244 6.08 -1.87 -15.09
N GLN A 245 6.60 -1.57 -13.91
CA GLN A 245 7.98 -1.21 -13.70
C GLN A 245 8.90 -2.41 -13.62
N SER A 246 10.11 -2.27 -14.19
CA SER A 246 11.24 -3.19 -14.06
C SER A 246 10.87 -4.66 -14.35
N PRO A 247 10.39 -4.99 -15.55
CA PRO A 247 10.02 -6.36 -15.90
C PRO A 247 11.26 -7.27 -15.84
N PRO A 248 11.15 -8.45 -15.21
CA PRO A 248 12.24 -9.41 -15.24
C PRO A 248 12.30 -10.11 -16.61
N ALA A 249 13.49 -10.46 -17.09
CA ALA A 249 13.73 -11.13 -18.38
C ALA A 249 12.88 -12.40 -18.60
N ARG A 250 12.45 -13.05 -17.52
CA ARG A 250 11.56 -14.20 -17.58
C ARG A 250 10.17 -13.81 -18.07
N ILE A 251 9.63 -12.68 -17.61
CA ILE A 251 8.31 -12.17 -18.05
C ILE A 251 8.40 -11.72 -19.50
N GLU A 252 9.46 -10.99 -19.89
CA GLU A 252 9.68 -10.59 -21.27
C GLU A 252 9.63 -11.78 -22.24
N LYS A 253 10.39 -12.86 -21.92
CA LYS A 253 10.40 -14.08 -22.72
C LYS A 253 9.02 -14.77 -22.79
N LEU A 254 8.27 -14.80 -21.68
CA LEU A 254 6.96 -15.45 -21.64
C LEU A 254 5.91 -14.70 -22.45
N VAL A 255 5.94 -13.36 -22.42
CA VAL A 255 5.02 -12.52 -23.19
C VAL A 255 5.17 -12.78 -24.69
N HIS A 256 6.39 -12.96 -25.19
CA HIS A 256 6.65 -13.23 -26.61
C HIS A 256 6.22 -14.64 -27.07
N LEU A 257 5.86 -15.56 -26.17
CA LEU A 257 5.36 -16.88 -26.55
C LEU A 257 3.90 -16.87 -27.06
N TYR A 258 3.16 -15.81 -26.77
CA TYR A 258 1.73 -15.71 -27.14
C TYR A 258 1.51 -14.45 -27.99
N GLN A 259 0.98 -14.62 -29.20
CA GLN A 259 0.77 -13.50 -30.16
C GLN A 259 -0.22 -12.43 -29.66
N HIS A 260 -1.13 -12.80 -28.74
CA HIS A 260 -2.14 -11.92 -28.17
C HIS A 260 -1.70 -11.24 -26.87
N THR A 261 -0.41 -11.35 -26.47
CA THR A 261 0.12 -10.72 -25.26
C THR A 261 1.13 -9.62 -25.60
N CYS A 262 1.08 -8.54 -24.84
CA CYS A 262 1.95 -7.37 -24.98
C CYS A 262 2.49 -6.92 -23.65
N LEU A 263 3.76 -6.50 -23.60
CA LEU A 263 4.41 -5.90 -22.44
C LEU A 263 4.67 -4.42 -22.69
N VAL A 264 4.18 -3.58 -21.78
CA VAL A 264 4.50 -2.15 -21.70
C VAL A 264 5.41 -1.97 -20.47
N ALA A 265 6.71 -1.89 -20.72
CA ALA A 265 7.72 -1.76 -19.69
C ALA A 265 7.87 -0.30 -19.26
N ASP A 266 7.90 -0.09 -17.93
CA ASP A 266 8.15 1.21 -17.30
C ASP A 266 7.26 2.36 -17.85
N PRO A 267 5.92 2.16 -17.97
CA PRO A 267 5.05 3.21 -18.49
C PRO A 267 5.09 4.45 -17.60
N GLY A 268 5.02 5.61 -18.24
CA GLY A 268 4.75 6.86 -17.52
C GLY A 268 3.34 6.90 -16.93
N GLU A 269 3.08 7.80 -15.97
CA GLU A 269 1.78 7.89 -15.29
C GLU A 269 0.62 8.09 -16.28
N ALA A 270 0.76 9.02 -17.23
CA ALA A 270 -0.27 9.28 -18.24
C ALA A 270 -0.51 8.08 -19.18
N GLU A 271 0.54 7.35 -19.54
CA GLU A 271 0.44 6.14 -20.37
C GLU A 271 -0.27 5.01 -19.60
N LEU A 272 0.07 4.82 -18.33
CA LEU A 272 -0.59 3.84 -17.49
C LEU A 272 -2.08 4.15 -17.28
N ASP A 273 -2.41 5.43 -17.06
CA ASP A 273 -3.80 5.89 -16.93
C ASP A 273 -4.59 5.63 -18.22
N ASP A 274 -4.00 5.88 -19.39
CA ASP A 274 -4.62 5.59 -20.68
C ASP A 274 -4.86 4.08 -20.90
N LEU A 275 -3.88 3.24 -20.56
CA LEU A 275 -4.04 1.80 -20.60
C LEU A 275 -5.17 1.32 -19.69
N ILE A 276 -5.26 1.85 -18.46
CA ILE A 276 -6.31 1.51 -17.51
C ILE A 276 -7.69 1.89 -18.06
N GLN A 277 -7.83 3.08 -18.63
CA GLN A 277 -9.10 3.55 -19.20
C GLN A 277 -9.54 2.76 -20.45
N LYS A 278 -8.60 2.30 -21.27
CA LYS A 278 -8.89 1.54 -22.50
C LYS A 278 -9.13 0.05 -22.24
N ALA A 279 -8.69 -0.48 -21.13
CA ALA A 279 -8.89 -1.89 -20.79
C ALA A 279 -10.37 -2.20 -20.57
N GLN A 280 -10.80 -3.37 -21.07
CA GLN A 280 -12.12 -3.95 -20.79
C GLN A 280 -12.14 -4.61 -19.42
N THR A 281 -11.07 -5.36 -19.12
CA THR A 281 -11.00 -6.14 -17.88
C THR A 281 -9.63 -6.01 -17.24
N HIS A 282 -9.62 -5.67 -15.96
CA HIS A 282 -8.41 -5.69 -15.13
C HIS A 282 -8.31 -7.02 -14.42
N VAL A 283 -7.24 -7.77 -14.66
CA VAL A 283 -7.01 -9.09 -14.06
C VAL A 283 -5.97 -8.97 -12.96
N LEU A 284 -6.41 -8.85 -11.70
CA LEU A 284 -5.59 -8.44 -10.56
C LEU A 284 -5.63 -9.46 -9.39
N PRO A 285 -5.40 -10.76 -9.62
CA PRO A 285 -5.28 -11.69 -8.50
C PRO A 285 -4.02 -11.43 -7.69
N SER A 286 -4.03 -11.82 -6.41
CA SER A 286 -2.89 -11.73 -5.50
C SER A 286 -2.62 -13.06 -4.82
N SER A 287 -1.36 -13.44 -4.71
CA SER A 287 -0.93 -14.61 -3.94
C SER A 287 -0.85 -14.33 -2.43
N ILE A 288 -0.82 -13.05 -2.05
CA ILE A 288 -0.71 -12.61 -0.65
C ILE A 288 -1.79 -11.57 -0.35
N SER A 289 -2.43 -11.71 0.82
CA SER A 289 -3.30 -10.66 1.35
C SER A 289 -2.46 -9.57 2.00
N SER A 290 -2.40 -8.40 1.41
CA SER A 290 -1.58 -7.26 1.87
C SER A 290 -2.37 -6.04 2.37
N GLY A 291 -3.69 -6.16 2.52
CA GLY A 291 -4.57 -5.02 2.82
C GLY A 291 -5.15 -4.38 1.56
N THR A 292 -5.55 -3.11 1.63
CA THR A 292 -6.11 -2.41 0.47
C THR A 292 -5.04 -2.19 -0.60
N SER A 293 -5.24 -2.80 -1.76
CA SER A 293 -4.33 -2.68 -2.90
C SER A 293 -4.59 -1.37 -3.63
N LEU A 294 -3.61 -0.44 -3.63
CA LEU A 294 -3.70 0.79 -4.43
C LEU A 294 -3.79 0.51 -5.94
N ARG A 295 -3.19 -0.58 -6.40
CA ARG A 295 -3.33 -1.06 -7.77
C ARG A 295 -4.79 -1.38 -8.12
N LEU A 296 -5.51 -2.06 -7.20
CA LEU A 296 -6.93 -2.33 -7.38
C LEU A 296 -7.76 -1.05 -7.27
N LEU A 297 -7.42 -0.17 -6.33
CA LEU A 297 -8.10 1.13 -6.19
C LEU A 297 -7.96 1.97 -7.46
N HIS A 298 -6.77 2.01 -8.07
CA HIS A 298 -6.53 2.67 -9.35
C HIS A 298 -7.42 2.09 -10.47
N ALA A 299 -7.44 0.75 -10.60
CA ALA A 299 -8.29 0.09 -11.58
C ALA A 299 -9.79 0.35 -11.37
N VAL A 300 -10.25 0.39 -10.11
CA VAL A 300 -11.66 0.70 -9.76
C VAL A 300 -11.98 2.17 -10.02
N SER A 301 -11.05 3.10 -9.81
CA SER A 301 -11.29 4.53 -10.05
C SER A 301 -11.37 4.90 -11.53
N MET A 302 -10.60 4.23 -12.41
CA MET A 302 -10.45 4.65 -13.80
C MET A 302 -10.81 3.60 -14.86
N GLY A 303 -10.69 2.33 -14.50
CA GLY A 303 -10.91 1.21 -15.43
C GLY A 303 -12.34 0.73 -15.49
N ARG A 304 -12.57 -0.38 -16.21
CA ARG A 304 -13.87 -1.04 -16.29
C ARG A 304 -13.95 -2.25 -15.35
N HIS A 305 -14.22 -3.43 -15.84
CA HIS A 305 -14.40 -4.62 -15.00
C HIS A 305 -13.11 -5.07 -14.31
N CYS A 306 -13.20 -5.46 -13.04
CA CYS A 306 -12.04 -5.94 -12.26
C CYS A 306 -12.27 -7.39 -11.85
N ILE A 307 -11.35 -8.30 -12.19
CA ILE A 307 -11.34 -9.71 -11.77
C ILE A 307 -10.23 -9.89 -10.74
N CYS A 308 -10.59 -10.38 -9.57
CA CYS A 308 -9.70 -10.60 -8.43
C CYS A 308 -9.88 -12.01 -7.87
N ASN A 309 -9.09 -12.35 -6.85
CA ASN A 309 -9.32 -13.52 -6.00
C ASN A 309 -9.56 -13.10 -4.54
N ALA A 310 -9.95 -14.03 -3.67
CA ALA A 310 -10.24 -13.74 -2.27
C ALA A 310 -9.05 -13.10 -1.53
N ASN A 311 -7.81 -13.45 -1.87
CA ASN A 311 -6.63 -12.83 -1.27
C ASN A 311 -6.51 -11.33 -1.61
N ALA A 312 -6.79 -10.95 -2.85
CA ALA A 312 -6.77 -9.56 -3.30
C ALA A 312 -7.90 -8.72 -2.68
N LEU A 313 -9.03 -9.36 -2.39
CA LEU A 313 -10.25 -8.72 -1.85
C LEU A 313 -10.40 -8.86 -0.33
N ARG A 314 -9.48 -9.53 0.36
CA ARG A 314 -9.57 -9.75 1.80
C ARG A 314 -9.55 -8.42 2.55
N ASP A 315 -10.57 -8.20 3.36
CA ASP A 315 -10.79 -6.97 4.14
C ASP A 315 -10.82 -5.70 3.29
N SER A 316 -11.09 -5.83 1.98
CA SER A 316 -11.17 -4.70 1.05
C SER A 316 -12.61 -4.22 0.90
N PRO A 317 -12.88 -2.91 1.03
CA PRO A 317 -14.20 -2.35 0.75
C PRO A 317 -14.55 -2.38 -0.75
N LEU A 318 -13.55 -2.62 -1.63
CA LEU A 318 -13.75 -2.65 -3.09
C LEU A 318 -14.36 -3.97 -3.61
N LYS A 319 -14.72 -4.90 -2.72
CA LYS A 319 -15.26 -6.22 -3.10
C LYS A 319 -16.52 -6.12 -3.97
N GLU A 320 -17.40 -5.17 -3.69
CA GLU A 320 -18.63 -4.97 -4.47
C GLU A 320 -18.39 -4.48 -5.91
N ALA A 321 -17.25 -3.84 -6.17
CA ALA A 321 -16.86 -3.35 -7.48
C ALA A 321 -16.07 -4.37 -8.31
N CYS A 322 -15.94 -5.63 -7.84
CA CYS A 322 -15.05 -6.62 -8.43
C CYS A 322 -15.74 -7.99 -8.58
N TYR A 323 -15.35 -8.71 -9.61
CA TYR A 323 -15.66 -10.14 -9.77
C TYR A 323 -14.60 -10.97 -9.05
N SER A 324 -15.01 -12.03 -8.34
CA SER A 324 -14.10 -12.86 -7.56
C SER A 324 -14.12 -14.30 -8.00
N THR A 325 -12.93 -14.89 -8.23
CA THR A 325 -12.75 -16.31 -8.50
C THR A 325 -11.36 -16.78 -8.13
N GLU A 326 -11.23 -18.06 -7.72
CA GLU A 326 -9.97 -18.64 -7.25
C GLU A 326 -9.23 -19.45 -8.33
N THR A 327 -9.90 -19.80 -9.42
CA THR A 327 -9.37 -20.75 -10.39
C THR A 327 -9.02 -20.09 -11.72
N ALA A 328 -8.01 -20.64 -12.41
CA ALA A 328 -7.67 -20.20 -13.76
C ALA A 328 -8.85 -20.35 -14.75
N ALA A 329 -9.64 -21.42 -14.62
CA ALA A 329 -10.84 -21.64 -15.44
C ALA A 329 -11.91 -20.57 -15.14
N GLY A 330 -12.11 -20.21 -13.87
CA GLY A 330 -13.04 -19.16 -13.48
C GLY A 330 -12.61 -17.77 -14.01
N ILE A 331 -11.31 -17.44 -13.95
CA ILE A 331 -10.80 -16.19 -14.55
C ILE A 331 -11.02 -16.20 -16.06
N ALA A 332 -10.69 -17.30 -16.76
CA ALA A 332 -10.90 -17.43 -18.19
C ALA A 332 -12.37 -17.26 -18.59
N SER A 333 -13.29 -17.90 -17.83
CA SER A 333 -14.74 -17.76 -18.04
C SER A 333 -15.21 -16.31 -17.85
N LEU A 334 -14.79 -15.64 -16.77
CA LEU A 334 -15.14 -14.24 -16.51
C LEU A 334 -14.59 -13.30 -17.59
N ILE A 335 -13.35 -13.51 -18.04
CA ILE A 335 -12.77 -12.72 -19.14
C ILE A 335 -13.65 -12.84 -20.39
N THR A 336 -14.04 -14.07 -20.79
CA THR A 336 -14.86 -14.32 -21.96
C THR A 336 -16.26 -13.69 -21.83
N GLN A 337 -16.89 -13.79 -20.66
CA GLN A 337 -18.20 -13.20 -20.40
C GLN A 337 -18.17 -11.66 -20.42
N LEU A 338 -17.13 -11.07 -19.80
CA LEU A 338 -17.01 -9.62 -19.67
C LEU A 338 -16.50 -8.94 -20.95
N GLN A 339 -15.89 -9.68 -21.89
CA GLN A 339 -15.36 -9.11 -23.15
C GLN A 339 -16.43 -8.36 -23.96
N HIS A 340 -17.67 -8.84 -23.92
CA HIS A 340 -18.80 -8.29 -24.68
C HIS A 340 -19.83 -7.59 -23.78
N ARG A 341 -19.56 -7.49 -22.48
CA ARG A 341 -20.44 -6.79 -21.52
C ARG A 341 -20.00 -5.34 -21.39
N PRO A 342 -20.83 -4.38 -21.85
CA PRO A 342 -20.55 -2.96 -21.62
C PRO A 342 -20.45 -2.66 -20.12
N PHE A 343 -19.52 -1.78 -19.75
CA PHE A 343 -19.48 -1.18 -18.43
C PHE A 343 -20.49 -0.04 -18.38
N GLY A 344 -21.35 0.01 -17.38
CA GLY A 344 -22.50 0.91 -17.38
C GLY A 344 -22.59 1.80 -16.14
N GLU A 345 -23.68 2.56 -16.09
CA GLU A 345 -23.95 3.53 -15.03
C GLU A 345 -24.07 2.87 -13.64
N GLU A 346 -24.66 1.67 -13.57
CA GLU A 346 -24.81 0.94 -12.31
C GLU A 346 -23.45 0.67 -11.64
N GLU A 347 -22.49 0.15 -12.40
CA GLU A 347 -21.14 -0.09 -11.90
C GLU A 347 -20.44 1.23 -11.47
N ILE A 348 -20.68 2.31 -12.21
CA ILE A 348 -20.15 3.64 -11.88
C ILE A 348 -20.75 4.16 -10.56
N LEU A 349 -22.05 4.00 -10.34
CA LEU A 349 -22.72 4.42 -9.12
C LEU A 349 -22.21 3.66 -7.88
N ILE A 350 -22.04 2.33 -8.00
CA ILE A 350 -21.44 1.52 -6.93
C ILE A 350 -20.04 2.05 -6.58
N ARG A 351 -19.22 2.32 -7.59
CA ARG A 351 -17.85 2.83 -7.39
C ARG A 351 -17.82 4.22 -6.77
N LYS A 352 -18.69 5.14 -7.22
CA LYS A 352 -18.84 6.49 -6.64
C LYS A 352 -19.14 6.40 -5.15
N ARG A 353 -20.12 5.58 -4.76
CA ARG A 353 -20.46 5.35 -3.36
C ARG A 353 -19.26 4.83 -2.56
N LEU A 354 -18.60 3.76 -3.03
CA LEU A 354 -17.46 3.15 -2.33
C LEU A 354 -16.29 4.11 -2.14
N LEU A 355 -15.95 4.90 -3.17
CA LEU A 355 -14.86 5.86 -3.10
C LEU A 355 -15.18 7.02 -2.15
N GLN A 356 -16.36 7.59 -2.21
CA GLN A 356 -16.81 8.68 -1.33
C GLN A 356 -16.92 8.24 0.13
N GLU A 357 -17.45 7.03 0.38
CA GLU A 357 -17.62 6.55 1.76
C GLU A 357 -16.28 6.21 2.42
N THR A 358 -15.33 5.67 1.65
CA THR A 358 -14.11 5.06 2.22
C THR A 358 -12.83 5.82 1.88
N PHE A 359 -12.65 6.25 0.63
CA PHE A 359 -11.35 6.76 0.14
C PHE A 359 -11.31 8.27 -0.05
N ASP A 360 -12.27 9.01 0.48
CA ASP A 360 -12.26 10.47 0.50
C ASP A 360 -11.10 10.98 1.36
N ASN A 361 -10.07 11.53 0.70
CA ASN A 361 -8.88 12.05 1.37
C ASN A 361 -9.21 13.16 2.38
N GLN A 362 -10.17 14.06 2.07
CA GLN A 362 -10.52 15.16 2.97
C GLN A 362 -11.20 14.65 4.24
N LYS A 363 -12.15 13.73 4.11
CA LYS A 363 -12.82 13.06 5.24
C LYS A 363 -11.81 12.32 6.13
N ASN A 364 -10.93 11.55 5.50
CA ASN A 364 -9.90 10.78 6.19
C ASN A 364 -8.87 11.68 6.89
N THR A 365 -8.53 12.84 6.29
CA THR A 365 -7.67 13.85 6.91
C THR A 365 -8.31 14.45 8.16
N LYS A 366 -9.58 14.84 8.12
CA LYS A 366 -10.33 15.36 9.28
C LYS A 366 -10.37 14.33 10.41
N THR A 367 -10.59 13.05 10.06
CA THR A 367 -10.54 11.95 11.03
C THR A 367 -9.14 11.83 11.68
N LEU A 368 -8.08 11.87 10.89
CA LEU A 368 -6.70 11.81 11.39
C LEU A 368 -6.36 13.01 12.27
N ILE A 369 -6.80 14.21 11.89
CA ILE A 369 -6.65 15.42 12.70
C ILE A 369 -7.33 15.23 14.07
N GLY A 370 -8.54 14.70 14.12
CA GLY A 370 -9.23 14.39 15.37
C GLY A 370 -8.55 13.36 16.27
N TYR A 371 -7.61 12.54 15.73
CA TYR A 371 -6.79 11.63 16.54
C TYR A 371 -5.56 12.34 17.13
N LEU A 372 -5.10 13.41 16.51
CA LEU A 372 -3.86 14.09 16.84
C LEU A 372 -4.08 15.29 17.77
N TRP A 373 -5.24 15.90 17.74
CA TRP A 373 -5.64 17.04 18.60
C TRP A 373 -6.99 16.81 19.27
#